data_e0ef2e3b45b29379389173327a864572
#
_entry.id   e0ef2e3b45b29379389173327a864572
#
_cell.length_a   1.000
_cell.length_b   1.000
_cell.length_c   1.000
_cell.angle_alpha   90.00
_cell.angle_beta   90.00
_cell.angle_gamma   90.00
#
_symmetry.space_group_name_H-M   'P 1'
#
loop_
_entity.id
_entity.type
_entity.pdbx_description
1 polymer ?
#
loop_
_entity_poly.entity_id
_entity_poly.type
_entity_poly.pdbx_seq_one_letter_code
_entity_poly.pdbx_strand_id
1 'polypeptide(L)'
;ALFFVNLSTKEQVGAIRAATTVPLMLGSAPAELQDHAFLAANGVRILLKGHLPYQMMVQSIYDALKHHADGGLPGDMSDRTPSAEVMAQALSNTEYDKWQGDFMK
;
A
#
# COMPACT_ATOMS: atom_id res chain seq x y z
N ALA A 1 -0.14 3.42 -21.64
CA ALA A 1 0.39 2.24 -20.97
C ALA A 1 -0.59 1.07 -21.09
N LEU A 2 -0.08 -0.15 -21.11
CA LEU A 2 -0.88 -1.36 -21.02
C LEU A 2 -0.84 -1.85 -19.56
N PHE A 3 -2.01 -2.19 -19.03
CA PHE A 3 -2.15 -2.70 -17.66
C PHE A 3 -2.42 -4.19 -17.67
N PHE A 4 -1.60 -4.94 -16.95
CA PHE A 4 -1.72 -6.38 -16.79
C PHE A 4 -1.92 -6.76 -15.33
N VAL A 5 -2.82 -7.69 -15.10
CA VAL A 5 -3.02 -8.37 -13.83
C VAL A 5 -2.66 -9.85 -13.97
N ASN A 6 -2.25 -10.47 -12.87
CA ASN A 6 -1.96 -11.91 -12.81
C ASN A 6 -0.80 -12.40 -13.69
N LEU A 7 0.15 -11.52 -14.08
CA LEU A 7 1.42 -12.01 -14.63
C LEU A 7 2.23 -12.64 -13.50
N SER A 8 2.79 -13.82 -13.77
CA SER A 8 3.46 -14.65 -12.77
C SER A 8 4.92 -14.89 -13.05
N THR A 9 5.35 -14.85 -14.31
CA THR A 9 6.72 -15.24 -14.70
C THR A 9 7.42 -14.19 -15.55
N LYS A 10 8.75 -14.23 -15.52
CA LYS A 10 9.62 -13.37 -16.36
C LYS A 10 9.40 -13.61 -17.86
N GLU A 11 9.11 -14.85 -18.26
CA GLU A 11 8.84 -15.20 -19.66
C GLU A 11 7.59 -14.50 -20.18
N GLN A 12 6.54 -14.42 -19.37
CA GLN A 12 5.31 -13.70 -19.75
C GLN A 12 5.58 -12.22 -19.97
N VAL A 13 6.34 -11.59 -19.10
CA VAL A 13 6.73 -10.17 -19.25
C VAL A 13 7.57 -9.98 -20.50
N GLY A 14 8.54 -10.86 -20.77
CA GLY A 14 9.38 -10.85 -21.96
C GLY A 14 8.58 -11.02 -23.26
N ALA A 15 7.60 -11.93 -23.27
CA ALA A 15 6.73 -12.16 -24.43
C ALA A 15 5.87 -10.92 -24.73
N ILE A 16 5.32 -10.28 -23.71
CA ILE A 16 4.56 -9.03 -23.88
C ILE A 16 5.50 -7.94 -24.42
N ARG A 17 6.69 -7.81 -23.84
CA ARG A 17 7.67 -6.80 -24.30
C ARG A 17 8.08 -7.00 -25.75
N ALA A 18 8.23 -8.25 -26.21
CA ALA A 18 8.51 -8.56 -27.61
C ALA A 18 7.37 -8.13 -28.56
N ALA A 19 6.13 -8.15 -28.08
CA ALA A 19 4.95 -7.79 -28.86
C ALA A 19 4.63 -6.29 -28.87
N THR A 20 5.19 -5.48 -27.95
CA THR A 20 4.87 -4.05 -27.85
C THR A 20 5.99 -3.24 -27.23
N THR A 21 6.09 -1.97 -27.68
CA THR A 21 6.98 -0.96 -27.09
C THR A 21 6.26 -0.03 -26.10
N VAL A 22 4.94 -0.17 -25.97
CA VAL A 22 4.14 0.65 -25.05
C VAL A 22 4.57 0.39 -23.60
N PRO A 23 4.68 1.44 -22.74
CA PRO A 23 4.96 1.25 -21.32
C PRO A 23 3.96 0.31 -20.64
N LEU A 24 4.48 -0.57 -19.77
CA LEU A 24 3.68 -1.57 -19.07
C LEU A 24 3.46 -1.15 -17.62
N MET A 25 2.28 -1.52 -17.10
CA MET A 25 1.90 -1.42 -15.69
C MET A 25 1.44 -2.78 -15.20
N LEU A 26 1.97 -3.24 -14.07
CA LEU A 26 1.57 -4.50 -13.45
C LEU A 26 0.73 -4.26 -12.21
N GLY A 27 -0.40 -4.97 -12.09
CA GLY A 27 -1.37 -4.81 -10.99
C GLY A 27 -0.89 -5.40 -9.67
N SER A 28 -0.16 -6.50 -9.72
CA SER A 28 0.56 -7.11 -8.60
C SER A 28 1.59 -8.07 -9.19
N ALA A 29 2.63 -8.36 -8.43
CA ALA A 29 3.67 -9.25 -8.92
C ALA A 29 4.12 -10.22 -7.81
N PRO A 30 4.20 -11.52 -8.09
CA PRO A 30 4.77 -12.50 -7.17
C PRO A 30 6.27 -12.26 -6.97
N ALA A 31 6.89 -13.03 -6.07
CA ALA A 31 8.29 -12.88 -5.71
C ALA A 31 9.24 -12.92 -6.94
N GLU A 32 8.94 -13.76 -7.92
CA GLU A 32 9.72 -13.88 -9.16
C GLU A 32 9.80 -12.55 -9.94
N LEU A 33 8.76 -11.74 -9.90
CA LEU A 33 8.65 -10.45 -10.57
C LEU A 33 8.99 -9.25 -9.66
N GLN A 34 9.71 -9.47 -8.54
CA GLN A 34 10.24 -8.38 -7.70
C GLN A 34 11.62 -7.88 -8.16
N ASP A 35 12.16 -8.39 -9.25
CA ASP A 35 13.38 -7.91 -9.89
C ASP A 35 13.12 -6.62 -10.66
N HIS A 36 13.30 -5.48 -10.00
CA HIS A 36 13.02 -4.17 -10.56
C HIS A 36 13.90 -3.84 -11.78
N ALA A 37 15.14 -4.32 -11.82
CA ALA A 37 16.03 -4.10 -12.96
C ALA A 37 15.50 -4.82 -14.20
N PHE A 38 15.12 -6.09 -14.06
CA PHE A 38 14.48 -6.87 -15.12
C PHE A 38 13.19 -6.19 -15.61
N LEU A 39 12.31 -5.79 -14.69
CA LEU A 39 11.04 -5.14 -15.04
C LEU A 39 11.26 -3.82 -15.80
N ALA A 40 12.19 -3.00 -15.35
CA ALA A 40 12.53 -1.73 -16.01
C ALA A 40 13.08 -1.96 -17.43
N ALA A 41 13.98 -2.94 -17.62
CA ALA A 41 14.52 -3.32 -18.92
C ALA A 41 13.43 -3.81 -19.88
N ASN A 42 12.37 -4.45 -19.35
CA ASN A 42 11.24 -4.93 -20.12
C ASN A 42 10.06 -3.94 -20.22
N GLY A 43 10.32 -2.65 -19.97
CA GLY A 43 9.35 -1.58 -20.21
C GLY A 43 8.26 -1.45 -19.16
N VAL A 44 8.36 -2.15 -18.03
CA VAL A 44 7.47 -1.92 -16.88
C VAL A 44 7.87 -0.60 -16.22
N ARG A 45 6.92 0.30 -16.05
CA ARG A 45 7.12 1.62 -15.44
C ARG A 45 6.39 1.78 -14.11
N ILE A 46 5.35 1.00 -13.90
CA ILE A 46 4.56 1.00 -12.66
C ILE A 46 4.35 -0.45 -12.23
N LEU A 47 4.68 -0.73 -10.97
CA LEU A 47 4.39 -1.98 -10.30
C LEU A 47 3.57 -1.70 -9.07
N LEU A 48 2.30 -2.10 -9.07
CA LEU A 48 1.43 -1.97 -7.91
C LEU A 48 1.72 -3.09 -6.91
N LYS A 49 1.71 -2.77 -5.63
CA LYS A 49 1.95 -3.73 -4.54
C LYS A 49 0.68 -4.45 -4.06
N GLY A 50 -0.43 -4.27 -4.78
CA GLY A 50 -1.72 -4.89 -4.47
C GLY A 50 -2.49 -4.15 -3.37
N HIS A 51 -3.49 -4.83 -2.79
CA HIS A 51 -4.45 -4.24 -1.86
C HIS A 51 -4.26 -4.71 -0.40
N LEU A 52 -3.10 -5.31 -0.09
CA LEU A 52 -2.82 -5.83 1.26
C LEU A 52 -3.03 -4.81 2.38
N PRO A 53 -2.62 -3.52 2.25
CA PRO A 53 -2.85 -2.53 3.30
C PRO A 53 -4.33 -2.35 3.65
N TYR A 54 -5.22 -2.38 2.64
CA TYR A 54 -6.66 -2.31 2.88
C TYR A 54 -7.17 -3.53 3.66
N GLN A 55 -6.76 -4.73 3.28
CA GLN A 55 -7.15 -5.96 3.97
C GLN A 55 -6.64 -5.97 5.42
N MET A 56 -5.40 -5.51 5.65
CA MET A 56 -4.84 -5.34 7.00
C MET A 56 -5.64 -4.35 7.84
N MET A 57 -6.06 -3.24 7.27
CA MET A 57 -6.90 -2.25 7.94
C MET A 57 -8.25 -2.87 8.36
N VAL A 58 -8.91 -3.58 7.45
CA VAL A 58 -10.19 -4.26 7.74
C VAL A 58 -10.02 -5.28 8.88
N GLN A 59 -8.96 -6.11 8.83
CA GLN A 59 -8.69 -7.08 9.87
C GLN A 59 -8.43 -6.41 11.23
N SER A 60 -7.62 -5.33 11.25
CA SER A 60 -7.29 -4.62 12.48
C SER A 60 -8.53 -4.00 13.13
N ILE A 61 -9.42 -3.41 12.32
CA ILE A 61 -10.68 -2.84 12.82
C ILE A 61 -11.59 -3.95 13.36
N TYR A 62 -11.72 -5.06 12.62
CA TYR A 62 -12.50 -6.21 13.06
C TYR A 62 -12.01 -6.76 14.40
N ASP A 63 -10.70 -6.97 14.54
CA ASP A 63 -10.10 -7.48 15.77
C ASP A 63 -10.36 -6.56 16.96
N ALA A 64 -10.22 -5.23 16.76
CA ALA A 64 -10.48 -4.25 17.81
C ALA A 64 -11.95 -4.26 18.26
N LEU A 65 -12.89 -4.25 17.31
CA LEU A 65 -14.32 -4.26 17.62
C LEU A 65 -14.74 -5.57 18.28
N LYS A 66 -14.21 -6.70 17.81
CA LYS A 66 -14.48 -8.00 18.41
C LYS A 66 -13.94 -8.08 19.85
N HIS A 67 -12.71 -7.60 20.08
CA HIS A 67 -12.13 -7.54 21.43
C HIS A 67 -13.03 -6.78 22.39
N HIS A 68 -13.52 -5.61 22.00
CA HIS A 68 -14.45 -4.83 22.83
C HIS A 68 -15.81 -5.51 23.02
N ALA A 69 -16.36 -6.13 21.98
CA ALA A 69 -17.62 -6.87 22.07
C ALA A 69 -17.52 -8.06 23.01
N ASP A 70 -16.35 -8.68 23.10
CA ASP A 70 -16.04 -9.79 24.02
C ASP A 70 -15.70 -9.32 25.45
N GLY A 71 -15.79 -8.01 25.74
CA GLY A 71 -15.56 -7.42 27.07
C GLY A 71 -14.11 -7.00 27.34
N GLY A 72 -13.24 -7.01 26.33
CA GLY A 72 -11.87 -6.52 26.45
C GLY A 72 -11.77 -5.01 26.60
N LEU A 73 -10.72 -4.54 27.28
CA LEU A 73 -10.50 -3.12 27.54
C LEU A 73 -9.69 -2.47 26.39
N PRO A 74 -9.91 -1.18 26.10
CA PRO A 74 -9.14 -0.47 25.06
C PRO A 74 -7.61 -0.54 25.26
N GLY A 75 -7.15 -0.52 26.51
CA GLY A 75 -5.72 -0.58 26.84
C GLY A 75 -5.03 -1.90 26.47
N ASP A 76 -5.79 -3.00 26.36
CA ASP A 76 -5.23 -4.33 26.05
C ASP A 76 -4.66 -4.42 24.63
N MET A 77 -5.03 -3.49 23.74
CA MET A 77 -4.60 -3.44 22.35
C MET A 77 -3.66 -2.25 22.05
N SER A 78 -3.09 -1.65 23.07
CA SER A 78 -2.21 -0.47 22.94
C SER A 78 -0.96 -0.73 22.08
N ASP A 79 -0.45 -1.96 22.08
CA ASP A 79 0.68 -2.42 21.26
C ASP A 79 0.36 -2.47 19.75
N ARG A 80 -0.91 -2.45 19.39
CA ARG A 80 -1.40 -2.43 18.00
C ARG A 80 -1.68 -1.03 17.48
N THR A 81 -1.54 -0.01 18.32
CA THR A 81 -1.71 1.38 17.90
C THR A 81 -0.44 1.94 17.27
N PRO A 82 -0.55 2.84 16.29
CA PRO A 82 0.62 3.50 15.73
C PRO A 82 1.26 4.42 16.78
N SER A 83 2.57 4.70 16.60
CA SER A 83 3.25 5.71 17.41
C SER A 83 2.63 7.10 17.23
N ALA A 84 2.83 7.98 18.21
CA ALA A 84 2.37 9.36 18.12
C ALA A 84 2.93 10.08 16.87
N GLU A 85 4.15 9.76 16.46
CA GLU A 85 4.78 10.32 15.26
C GLU A 85 4.05 9.87 13.99
N VAL A 86 3.74 8.58 13.85
CA VAL A 86 2.99 8.04 12.71
C VAL A 86 1.58 8.64 12.65
N MET A 87 0.93 8.80 13.82
CA MET A 87 -0.38 9.44 13.90
C MET A 87 -0.32 10.91 13.48
N ALA A 88 0.69 11.65 13.93
CA ALA A 88 0.87 13.06 13.57
C ALA A 88 1.08 13.23 12.05
N GLN A 89 1.85 12.33 11.42
CA GLN A 89 2.03 12.32 9.97
C GLN A 89 0.72 11.99 9.23
N ALA A 90 0.01 10.96 9.67
CA ALA A 90 -1.24 10.52 9.03
C ALA A 90 -2.34 11.59 9.09
N LEU A 91 -2.37 12.38 10.16
CA LEU A 91 -3.35 13.46 10.39
C LEU A 91 -2.86 14.83 9.88
N SER A 92 -1.64 14.94 9.36
CA SER A 92 -1.02 16.20 8.94
C SER A 92 -1.05 17.29 10.03
N ASN A 93 -0.88 16.89 11.30
CA ASN A 93 -1.04 17.78 12.45
C ASN A 93 -0.17 19.04 12.36
N THR A 94 1.06 18.92 11.90
CA THR A 94 1.96 20.07 11.74
C THR A 94 1.41 21.14 10.78
N GLU A 95 0.84 20.72 9.67
CA GLU A 95 0.22 21.65 8.71
C GLU A 95 -1.07 22.23 9.27
N TYR A 96 -1.88 21.40 9.92
CA TYR A 96 -3.13 21.84 10.55
C TYR A 96 -2.87 22.90 11.64
N ASP A 97 -1.92 22.65 12.54
CA ASP A 97 -1.53 23.57 13.60
C ASP A 97 -1.03 24.91 13.03
N LYS A 98 -0.25 24.85 11.94
CA LYS A 98 0.19 26.07 11.23
C LYS A 98 -1.00 26.85 10.67
N TRP A 99 -1.91 26.18 9.96
CA TRP A 99 -3.09 26.85 9.40
C TRP A 99 -3.99 27.41 10.49
N GLN A 100 -4.15 26.70 11.61
CA GLN A 100 -4.90 27.21 12.76
C GLN A 100 -4.27 28.49 13.31
N GLY A 101 -2.95 28.52 13.45
CA GLY A 101 -2.24 29.72 13.89
C GLY A 101 -2.30 30.89 12.91
N ASP A 102 -2.33 30.61 11.60
CA ASP A 102 -2.34 31.64 10.55
C ASP A 102 -3.75 32.21 10.32
N PHE A 103 -4.80 31.43 10.43
CA PHE A 103 -6.15 31.79 9.98
C PHE A 103 -7.20 31.86 11.10
N MET A 104 -6.97 31.26 12.26
CA MET A 104 -7.90 31.25 13.39
C MET A 104 -7.38 32.11 14.54
N LYS A 105 -7.42 33.44 14.38
CA LYS A 105 -7.06 34.43 15.42
C LYS A 105 -8.30 34.92 16.14
#